data_48b062ebbcf2383edf4bd1b9bd76d404
#
_entry.id   48b062ebbcf2383edf4bd1b9bd76d404
#
_cell.length_a   1.000
_cell.length_b   1.000
_cell.length_c   1.000
_cell.angle_alpha   90.00
_cell.angle_beta   90.00
_cell.angle_gamma   90.00
#
_symmetry.space_group_name_H-M   'P 1'
#
loop_
_entity.id
_entity.type
_entity.pdbx_description
1 polymer ?
#
loop_
_entity_poly.entity_id
_entity_poly.type
_entity_poly.pdbx_seq_one_letter_code
_entity_poly.pdbx_strand_id
1 'polypeptide(L)'
;MNSTPLEAPLYDALHRFAEENPLRMHMPGHKGIGLPVPELKGYAAIDFTELSRTGNLYEADGLIDRAEQLWADYWGSECCLFLTGGSTQGLHTALHLAAKPGETILMDRTSHRCLHTGMALLDLQPVWLDRPWLEDGGVYGAVSPQAVAAMLENLPNCKAVCITSPTYYGVCSDVKSISEVCHAYGARLIVDAAHGAHLPLFYNENPYAGADFVVVSTHKTLPAPGQTALLFANGCVADDLRRSSLLFATSSPSYPMMAALDRLRTWLACGGEERSFLVGGAVLQLREKYPCLRETNCFLDPMRLTLLVEDGEALAQELEALGVYPEMYDRHHVVLILTGADGEEQLDRLDTVLTALGLGYQEPYQPPRLLPPPPETVCSPRAAVFGRVAHLSLSQAEGRIAAQQIAPYPPGVPVVAPGERITKKHLAYLTEIGYNRLNEHICVVE
;
A
#
# COMPACT_ATOMS: atom_id res chain seq x y z
N MET A 1 -3.45 24.42 -14.27
CA MET A 1 -2.75 23.95 -13.05
C MET A 1 -2.30 25.18 -12.30
N ASN A 2 -2.71 25.37 -11.05
CA ASN A 2 -2.16 26.42 -10.21
C ASN A 2 -0.68 26.12 -10.04
N SER A 3 0.18 27.15 -10.11
CA SER A 3 1.62 26.98 -9.89
C SER A 3 1.84 26.43 -8.48
N THR A 4 2.17 25.14 -8.39
CA THR A 4 2.51 24.50 -7.11
C THR A 4 3.70 25.24 -6.49
N PRO A 5 3.60 25.74 -5.25
CA PRO A 5 4.72 26.40 -4.61
C PRO A 5 5.94 25.47 -4.55
N LEU A 6 7.10 25.98 -4.99
CA LEU A 6 8.36 25.20 -4.98
C LEU A 6 9.07 25.24 -3.62
N GLU A 7 8.43 25.77 -2.59
CA GLU A 7 8.95 25.78 -1.23
C GLU A 7 8.96 24.36 -0.61
N ALA A 8 10.01 24.05 0.13
CA ALA A 8 10.09 22.85 0.96
C ALA A 8 10.38 23.28 2.42
N PRO A 9 9.36 23.78 3.14
CA PRO A 9 9.56 24.53 4.38
C PRO A 9 10.28 23.76 5.45
N LEU A 10 9.98 22.49 5.64
CA LEU A 10 10.63 21.63 6.62
C LEU A 10 12.05 21.28 6.17
N TYR A 11 12.22 20.80 4.93
CA TYR A 11 13.52 20.44 4.37
C TYR A 11 14.52 21.62 4.48
N ASP A 12 14.12 22.79 4.00
CA ASP A 12 14.96 23.99 3.97
C ASP A 12 15.31 24.48 5.39
N ALA A 13 14.37 24.38 6.34
CA ALA A 13 14.60 24.78 7.72
C ALA A 13 15.58 23.85 8.44
N LEU A 14 15.46 22.53 8.25
CA LEU A 14 16.38 21.56 8.85
C LEU A 14 17.80 21.71 8.31
N HIS A 15 17.96 21.94 7.01
CA HIS A 15 19.25 22.18 6.38
C HIS A 15 19.90 23.46 6.88
N ARG A 16 19.19 24.60 6.88
CA ARG A 16 19.70 25.86 7.43
C ARG A 16 20.10 25.72 8.90
N PHE A 17 19.28 25.03 9.70
CA PHE A 17 19.60 24.81 11.11
C PHE A 17 20.85 23.93 11.29
N ALA A 18 21.06 22.94 10.45
CA ALA A 18 22.27 22.11 10.46
C ALA A 18 23.52 22.91 10.06
N GLU A 19 23.43 23.83 9.09
CA GLU A 19 24.51 24.70 8.63
C GLU A 19 25.00 25.69 9.73
N GLU A 20 24.09 26.10 10.63
CA GLU A 20 24.46 26.95 11.80
C GLU A 20 25.33 26.19 12.82
N ASN A 21 25.54 24.89 12.64
CA ASN A 21 26.31 24.02 13.51
C ASN A 21 25.94 24.14 15.02
N PRO A 22 24.65 23.94 15.38
CA PRO A 22 24.16 24.11 16.72
C PRO A 22 24.78 23.10 17.69
N LEU A 23 25.08 23.52 18.93
CA LEU A 23 25.46 22.58 19.98
C LEU A 23 24.24 21.79 20.46
N ARG A 24 24.13 20.53 20.02
CA ARG A 24 22.97 19.68 20.25
C ARG A 24 23.01 18.96 21.59
N MET A 25 22.36 19.53 22.62
CA MET A 25 22.20 18.89 23.94
C MET A 25 20.88 18.09 24.05
N HIS A 26 20.18 17.93 22.95
CA HIS A 26 18.96 17.17 22.77
C HIS A 26 19.18 15.81 22.05
N MET A 27 18.14 14.98 21.92
CA MET A 27 18.09 13.82 21.02
C MET A 27 18.19 14.26 19.54
N PRO A 28 18.57 13.38 18.59
CA PRO A 28 19.08 12.02 18.79
C PRO A 28 20.52 11.97 19.34
N GLY A 29 20.90 10.78 19.87
CA GLY A 29 22.19 10.59 20.56
C GLY A 29 23.44 10.78 19.71
N HIS A 30 23.37 10.72 18.38
CA HIS A 30 24.46 10.99 17.45
C HIS A 30 24.83 12.48 17.33
N LYS A 31 24.01 13.38 17.88
CA LYS A 31 24.27 14.85 17.98
C LYS A 31 24.49 15.56 16.64
N GLY A 32 24.09 14.95 15.51
CA GLY A 32 24.39 15.46 14.18
C GLY A 32 25.85 15.32 13.73
N ILE A 33 26.73 14.79 14.58
CA ILE A 33 28.15 14.66 14.26
C ILE A 33 28.43 13.47 13.37
N GLY A 34 27.63 12.39 13.52
CA GLY A 34 27.70 11.19 12.70
C GLY A 34 27.18 9.96 13.42
N LEU A 35 26.92 8.95 12.61
CA LEU A 35 26.59 7.59 13.02
C LEU A 35 27.82 6.71 12.81
N PRO A 36 27.91 5.52 13.44
CA PRO A 36 28.98 4.56 13.14
C PRO A 36 28.84 3.95 11.72
N VAL A 37 28.04 4.56 10.86
CA VAL A 37 27.79 4.26 9.44
C VAL A 37 28.08 5.54 8.65
N PRO A 38 29.28 5.68 8.03
CA PRO A 38 29.70 6.91 7.36
C PRO A 38 28.75 7.39 6.27
N GLU A 39 28.10 6.45 5.57
CA GLU A 39 27.14 6.71 4.49
C GLU A 39 25.91 7.50 4.95
N LEU A 40 25.57 7.44 6.23
CA LEU A 40 24.44 8.14 6.83
C LEU A 40 24.79 9.50 7.44
N LYS A 41 25.98 10.05 7.15
CA LYS A 41 26.42 11.35 7.70
C LYS A 41 25.46 12.48 7.33
N GLY A 42 25.02 12.54 6.08
CA GLY A 42 24.04 13.53 5.61
C GLY A 42 22.68 13.42 6.30
N TYR A 43 22.23 12.19 6.52
CA TYR A 43 21.01 11.89 7.27
C TYR A 43 21.14 12.41 8.71
N ALA A 44 22.22 12.06 9.42
CA ALA A 44 22.46 12.49 10.79
C ALA A 44 22.52 14.02 10.94
N ALA A 45 22.99 14.73 9.91
CA ALA A 45 23.11 16.20 9.95
C ALA A 45 21.75 16.89 10.09
N ILE A 46 20.70 16.36 9.50
CA ILE A 46 19.34 16.92 9.54
C ILE A 46 18.38 16.14 10.46
N ASP A 47 18.88 15.15 11.19
CA ASP A 47 18.10 14.39 12.16
C ASP A 47 18.04 15.15 13.48
N PHE A 48 16.92 15.75 13.73
CA PHE A 48 16.60 16.56 14.92
C PHE A 48 15.48 15.89 15.73
N THR A 49 14.97 16.59 16.70
CA THR A 49 13.77 16.25 17.48
C THR A 49 12.82 17.45 17.48
N GLU A 50 11.76 17.36 18.27
CA GLU A 50 10.75 18.40 18.45
C GLU A 50 11.36 19.61 19.19
N LEU A 51 11.81 20.61 18.45
CA LEU A 51 12.33 21.86 18.94
C LEU A 51 11.45 23.02 18.43
N SER A 52 11.56 24.18 19.06
CA SER A 52 10.85 25.40 18.61
C SER A 52 11.13 25.78 17.15
N ARG A 53 12.24 25.30 16.58
CA ARG A 53 12.66 25.57 15.18
C ARG A 53 12.33 24.45 14.20
N THR A 54 12.01 23.26 14.68
CA THR A 54 11.76 22.08 13.83
C THR A 54 10.30 21.67 13.83
N GLY A 55 9.51 22.13 14.81
CA GLY A 55 8.09 21.80 14.96
C GLY A 55 7.84 20.41 15.53
N ASN A 56 6.59 20.05 15.70
CA ASN A 56 6.13 18.75 16.18
C ASN A 56 5.09 18.19 15.20
N LEU A 57 5.28 16.95 14.74
CA LEU A 57 4.37 16.30 13.77
C LEU A 57 2.92 16.25 14.27
N TYR A 58 2.71 16.18 15.57
CA TYR A 58 1.39 16.00 16.16
C TYR A 58 0.77 17.30 16.69
N GLU A 59 1.41 18.43 16.42
CA GLU A 59 0.87 19.78 16.69
C GLU A 59 0.48 20.45 15.37
N ALA A 60 -0.68 21.12 15.38
CA ALA A 60 -1.26 21.70 14.16
C ALA A 60 -0.69 23.10 13.87
N ASP A 61 0.64 23.25 13.88
CA ASP A 61 1.30 24.51 13.56
C ASP A 61 2.70 24.34 12.98
N GLY A 62 3.21 25.40 12.38
CA GLY A 62 4.60 25.52 11.96
C GLY A 62 4.94 24.82 10.64
N LEU A 63 6.21 24.37 10.56
CA LEU A 63 6.81 23.94 9.31
C LEU A 63 6.23 22.63 8.77
N ILE A 64 5.93 21.69 9.68
CA ILE A 64 5.42 20.36 9.30
C ILE A 64 3.99 20.51 8.80
N ASP A 65 3.14 21.25 9.53
CA ASP A 65 1.77 21.54 9.11
C ASP A 65 1.74 22.22 7.73
N ARG A 66 2.63 23.19 7.52
CA ARG A 66 2.75 23.84 6.21
C ARG A 66 3.17 22.88 5.10
N ALA A 67 4.10 21.97 5.37
CA ALA A 67 4.54 20.97 4.39
C ALA A 67 3.41 19.96 4.07
N GLU A 68 2.64 19.55 5.07
CA GLU A 68 1.46 18.70 4.91
C GLU A 68 0.35 19.40 4.12
N GLN A 69 0.10 20.69 4.39
CA GLN A 69 -0.89 21.47 3.62
C GLN A 69 -0.47 21.60 2.15
N LEU A 70 0.80 21.82 1.85
CA LEU A 70 1.31 21.86 0.48
C LEU A 70 1.13 20.52 -0.26
N TRP A 71 1.23 19.39 0.45
CA TRP A 71 0.91 18.09 -0.11
C TRP A 71 -0.60 17.91 -0.33
N ALA A 72 -1.44 18.37 0.61
CA ALA A 72 -2.88 18.36 0.45
C ALA A 72 -3.32 19.17 -0.79
N ASP A 73 -2.76 20.38 -0.94
CA ASP A 73 -3.02 21.24 -2.10
C ASP A 73 -2.56 20.61 -3.42
N TYR A 74 -1.38 19.98 -3.42
CA TYR A 74 -0.83 19.28 -4.60
C TYR A 74 -1.66 18.07 -5.01
N TRP A 75 -2.12 17.31 -4.01
CA TRP A 75 -2.94 16.10 -4.22
C TRP A 75 -4.41 16.41 -4.52
N GLY A 76 -4.90 17.56 -4.08
CA GLY A 76 -6.31 17.96 -4.19
C GLY A 76 -7.18 17.35 -3.09
N SER A 77 -6.65 17.24 -1.87
CA SER A 77 -7.38 16.80 -0.66
C SER A 77 -7.49 17.95 0.35
N GLU A 78 -8.40 17.80 1.34
CA GLU A 78 -8.55 18.80 2.42
C GLU A 78 -7.41 18.74 3.44
N CYS A 79 -6.91 17.54 3.74
CA CYS A 79 -5.84 17.30 4.70
C CYS A 79 -4.83 16.29 4.16
N CYS A 80 -3.58 16.45 4.59
CA CYS A 80 -2.53 15.45 4.45
C CYS A 80 -1.84 15.25 5.80
N LEU A 81 -1.37 14.03 6.07
CA LEU A 81 -0.55 13.71 7.24
C LEU A 81 0.69 12.91 6.80
N PHE A 82 1.86 13.32 7.25
CA PHE A 82 3.10 12.56 7.10
C PHE A 82 3.10 11.33 8.01
N LEU A 83 3.42 10.19 7.44
CA LEU A 83 3.46 8.91 8.14
C LEU A 83 4.89 8.39 8.18
N THR A 84 5.47 8.32 9.36
CA THR A 84 6.79 7.73 9.60
C THR A 84 6.72 6.26 10.04
N GLY A 85 5.52 5.75 10.27
CA GLY A 85 5.20 4.33 10.52
C GLY A 85 4.68 3.57 9.29
N GLY A 86 4.86 4.14 8.08
CA GLY A 86 4.40 3.55 6.83
C GLY A 86 2.88 3.60 6.65
N SER A 87 2.38 3.03 5.54
CA SER A 87 0.95 2.96 5.24
C SER A 87 0.15 2.19 6.30
N THR A 88 0.76 1.27 7.03
CA THR A 88 0.12 0.57 8.16
C THR A 88 -0.44 1.54 9.19
N GLN A 89 0.36 2.54 9.60
CA GLN A 89 -0.09 3.61 10.50
C GLN A 89 -1.29 4.36 9.92
N GLY A 90 -1.21 4.75 8.65
CA GLY A 90 -2.29 5.49 7.98
C GLY A 90 -3.59 4.69 7.85
N LEU A 91 -3.51 3.41 7.50
CA LEU A 91 -4.67 2.54 7.38
C LEU A 91 -5.35 2.28 8.73
N HIS A 92 -4.58 2.08 9.80
CA HIS A 92 -5.14 1.98 11.15
C HIS A 92 -5.79 3.30 11.60
N THR A 93 -5.19 4.44 11.25
CA THR A 93 -5.75 5.77 11.51
C THR A 93 -7.09 5.96 10.77
N ALA A 94 -7.13 5.62 9.48
CA ALA A 94 -8.34 5.70 8.67
C ALA A 94 -9.47 4.81 9.21
N LEU A 95 -9.16 3.56 9.57
CA LEU A 95 -10.12 2.63 10.19
C LEU A 95 -10.67 3.19 11.51
N HIS A 96 -9.81 3.73 12.37
CA HIS A 96 -10.22 4.30 13.67
C HIS A 96 -11.14 5.52 13.52
N LEU A 97 -10.91 6.35 12.49
CA LEU A 97 -11.76 7.52 12.20
C LEU A 97 -13.06 7.13 11.52
N ALA A 98 -13.06 6.06 10.74
CA ALA A 98 -14.21 5.66 9.92
C ALA A 98 -15.24 4.87 10.70
N ALA A 99 -14.84 4.09 11.72
CA ALA A 99 -15.74 3.20 12.46
C ALA A 99 -15.33 3.06 13.94
N LYS A 100 -16.31 2.72 14.77
CA LYS A 100 -16.13 2.49 16.22
C LYS A 100 -16.13 0.99 16.54
N PRO A 101 -15.61 0.59 17.72
CA PRO A 101 -15.64 -0.82 18.16
C PRO A 101 -17.05 -1.44 18.05
N GLY A 102 -17.11 -2.63 17.49
CA GLY A 102 -18.35 -3.37 17.24
C GLY A 102 -19.06 -3.02 15.93
N GLU A 103 -18.66 -1.95 15.25
CA GLU A 103 -19.29 -1.55 13.97
C GLU A 103 -18.81 -2.38 12.78
N THR A 104 -19.68 -2.46 11.76
CA THR A 104 -19.46 -3.23 10.55
C THR A 104 -18.71 -2.42 9.49
N ILE A 105 -17.72 -3.05 8.86
CA ILE A 105 -16.99 -2.54 7.71
C ILE A 105 -17.12 -3.53 6.55
N LEU A 106 -17.43 -3.03 5.36
CA LEU A 106 -17.33 -3.78 4.12
C LEU A 106 -15.86 -3.75 3.65
N MET A 107 -15.20 -4.89 3.72
CA MET A 107 -13.76 -5.03 3.51
C MET A 107 -13.46 -5.84 2.27
N ASP A 108 -12.64 -5.29 1.39
CA ASP A 108 -12.08 -6.01 0.26
C ASP A 108 -11.33 -7.27 0.72
N ARG A 109 -11.76 -8.44 0.22
CA ARG A 109 -11.16 -9.73 0.61
C ARG A 109 -9.67 -9.82 0.28
N THR A 110 -9.20 -9.09 -0.73
CA THR A 110 -7.80 -9.09 -1.15
C THR A 110 -6.93 -8.06 -0.42
N SER A 111 -7.42 -7.49 0.67
CA SER A 111 -6.74 -6.48 1.47
C SER A 111 -5.46 -6.98 2.12
N HIS A 112 -4.49 -6.07 2.26
CA HIS A 112 -3.23 -6.36 2.94
C HIS A 112 -3.44 -6.72 4.41
N ARG A 113 -2.55 -7.58 4.94
CA ARG A 113 -2.60 -8.09 6.33
C ARG A 113 -2.75 -7.01 7.40
N CYS A 114 -2.24 -5.79 7.21
CA CYS A 114 -2.35 -4.73 8.21
C CYS A 114 -3.81 -4.31 8.47
N LEU A 115 -4.69 -4.40 7.45
CA LEU A 115 -6.12 -4.12 7.63
C LEU A 115 -6.78 -5.18 8.51
N HIS A 116 -6.43 -6.46 8.35
CA HIS A 116 -6.90 -7.52 9.23
C HIS A 116 -6.42 -7.32 10.68
N THR A 117 -5.17 -6.89 10.87
CA THR A 117 -4.65 -6.53 12.19
C THR A 117 -5.38 -5.31 12.77
N GLY A 118 -5.62 -4.29 11.93
CA GLY A 118 -6.37 -3.09 12.33
C GLY A 118 -7.79 -3.42 12.81
N MET A 119 -8.50 -4.31 12.11
CA MET A 119 -9.83 -4.76 12.53
C MET A 119 -9.80 -5.47 13.89
N ALA A 120 -8.79 -6.32 14.15
CA ALA A 120 -8.63 -6.97 15.44
C ALA A 120 -8.31 -5.97 16.57
N LEU A 121 -7.40 -5.01 16.30
CA LEU A 121 -7.03 -3.97 17.27
C LEU A 121 -8.22 -3.07 17.63
N LEU A 122 -9.01 -2.68 16.63
CA LEU A 122 -10.12 -1.73 16.77
C LEU A 122 -11.47 -2.39 17.04
N ASP A 123 -11.53 -3.71 17.15
CA ASP A 123 -12.76 -4.49 17.35
C ASP A 123 -13.83 -4.24 16.28
N LEU A 124 -13.41 -4.22 15.01
CA LEU A 124 -14.31 -4.00 13.88
C LEU A 124 -14.79 -5.33 13.30
N GLN A 125 -16.02 -5.31 12.76
CA GLN A 125 -16.66 -6.50 12.22
C GLN A 125 -16.59 -6.49 10.68
N PRO A 126 -15.72 -7.30 10.05
CA PRO A 126 -15.64 -7.34 8.60
C PRO A 126 -16.79 -8.11 7.98
N VAL A 127 -17.32 -7.56 6.91
CA VAL A 127 -18.08 -8.27 5.88
C VAL A 127 -17.23 -8.24 4.62
N TRP A 128 -17.03 -9.38 4.00
CA TRP A 128 -16.11 -9.49 2.88
C TRP A 128 -16.76 -9.06 1.57
N LEU A 129 -16.05 -8.23 0.83
CA LEU A 129 -16.34 -7.84 -0.54
C LEU A 129 -15.44 -8.67 -1.46
N ASP A 130 -16.06 -9.50 -2.30
CA ASP A 130 -15.35 -10.29 -3.30
C ASP A 130 -15.08 -9.46 -4.55
N ARG A 131 -13.96 -9.76 -5.20
CA ARG A 131 -13.58 -9.19 -6.50
C ARG A 131 -13.91 -10.15 -7.63
N PRO A 132 -14.25 -9.65 -8.82
CA PRO A 132 -14.33 -10.50 -9.99
C PRO A 132 -12.97 -11.11 -10.31
N TRP A 133 -12.96 -12.29 -10.89
CA TRP A 133 -11.76 -12.93 -11.41
C TRP A 133 -11.55 -12.57 -12.87
N LEU A 134 -10.34 -12.13 -13.22
CA LEU A 134 -9.95 -11.87 -14.61
C LEU A 134 -9.35 -13.16 -15.18
N GLU A 135 -10.11 -13.84 -16.03
CA GLU A 135 -9.70 -15.14 -16.60
C GLU A 135 -8.42 -15.03 -17.44
N ASP A 136 -8.32 -13.96 -18.25
CA ASP A 136 -7.15 -13.73 -19.12
C ASP A 136 -5.87 -13.41 -18.35
N GLY A 137 -6.00 -12.94 -17.12
CA GLY A 137 -4.86 -12.54 -16.29
C GLY A 137 -4.60 -13.48 -15.11
N GLY A 138 -5.51 -14.35 -14.75
CA GLY A 138 -5.38 -15.19 -13.56
C GLY A 138 -5.26 -14.41 -12.24
N VAL A 139 -5.85 -13.22 -12.16
CA VAL A 139 -5.78 -12.31 -11.01
C VAL A 139 -7.17 -11.78 -10.64
N TYR A 140 -7.28 -11.22 -9.44
CA TYR A 140 -8.49 -10.49 -9.06
C TYR A 140 -8.61 -9.16 -9.81
N GLY A 141 -9.78 -8.88 -10.34
CA GLY A 141 -10.13 -7.67 -11.07
C GLY A 141 -10.43 -6.47 -10.17
N ALA A 142 -10.94 -5.40 -10.78
CA ALA A 142 -11.35 -4.19 -10.09
C ALA A 142 -12.59 -4.43 -9.21
N VAL A 143 -12.67 -3.74 -8.09
CA VAL A 143 -13.92 -3.62 -7.32
C VAL A 143 -14.92 -2.85 -8.16
N SER A 144 -16.14 -3.38 -8.30
CA SER A 144 -17.20 -2.73 -9.06
C SER A 144 -18.10 -1.89 -8.15
N PRO A 145 -18.48 -0.66 -8.55
CA PRO A 145 -19.45 0.16 -7.79
C PRO A 145 -20.76 -0.57 -7.56
N GLN A 146 -21.23 -1.38 -8.54
CA GLN A 146 -22.45 -2.16 -8.44
C GLN A 146 -22.38 -3.26 -7.38
N ALA A 147 -21.20 -3.92 -7.24
CA ALA A 147 -21.01 -4.91 -6.18
C ALA A 147 -21.03 -4.25 -4.80
N VAL A 148 -20.41 -3.07 -4.66
CA VAL A 148 -20.46 -2.28 -3.40
C VAL A 148 -21.90 -1.89 -3.08
N ALA A 149 -22.67 -1.37 -4.04
CA ALA A 149 -24.08 -1.00 -3.85
C ALA A 149 -24.93 -2.19 -3.37
N ALA A 150 -24.82 -3.32 -4.07
CA ALA A 150 -25.57 -4.52 -3.73
C ALA A 150 -25.26 -5.06 -2.32
N MET A 151 -24.01 -4.91 -1.87
CA MET A 151 -23.63 -5.26 -0.49
C MET A 151 -24.18 -4.27 0.53
N LEU A 152 -24.07 -2.97 0.27
CA LEU A 152 -24.54 -1.93 1.18
C LEU A 152 -26.06 -1.90 1.35
N GLU A 153 -26.84 -2.27 0.32
CA GLU A 153 -28.30 -2.47 0.43
C GLU A 153 -28.68 -3.44 1.55
N ASN A 154 -27.84 -4.47 1.78
CA ASN A 154 -28.07 -5.48 2.80
C ASN A 154 -27.33 -5.20 4.12
N LEU A 155 -26.59 -4.10 4.20
CA LEU A 155 -25.77 -3.68 5.35
C LEU A 155 -26.10 -2.25 5.79
N PRO A 156 -27.31 -1.96 6.26
CA PRO A 156 -27.75 -0.58 6.54
C PRO A 156 -26.96 0.13 7.63
N ASN A 157 -26.19 -0.60 8.43
CA ASN A 157 -25.34 -0.07 9.50
C ASN A 157 -23.84 -0.11 9.15
N CYS A 158 -23.48 -0.39 7.91
CA CYS A 158 -22.09 -0.35 7.46
C CYS A 158 -21.54 1.08 7.56
N LYS A 159 -20.41 1.26 8.22
CA LYS A 159 -19.82 2.59 8.47
C LYS A 159 -18.75 2.97 7.49
N ALA A 160 -18.07 1.97 6.93
CA ALA A 160 -17.04 2.20 5.96
C ALA A 160 -16.93 1.04 4.96
N VAL A 161 -16.46 1.39 3.78
CA VAL A 161 -15.97 0.45 2.77
C VAL A 161 -14.47 0.64 2.66
N CYS A 162 -13.70 -0.44 2.69
CA CYS A 162 -12.27 -0.38 2.52
C CYS A 162 -11.84 -1.24 1.34
N ILE A 163 -11.18 -0.64 0.36
CA ILE A 163 -10.71 -1.30 -0.85
C ILE A 163 -9.21 -1.08 -1.07
N THR A 164 -8.57 -2.00 -1.80
CA THR A 164 -7.19 -1.84 -2.25
C THR A 164 -7.18 -1.45 -3.73
N SER A 165 -6.60 -0.30 -4.08
CA SER A 165 -6.45 0.17 -5.47
C SER A 165 -5.22 1.07 -5.60
N PRO A 166 -4.26 0.69 -6.48
CA PRO A 166 -4.21 -0.53 -7.29
C PRO A 166 -3.94 -1.81 -6.47
N THR A 167 -4.26 -2.96 -7.08
CA THR A 167 -3.82 -4.25 -6.54
C THR A 167 -2.32 -4.44 -6.72
N TYR A 168 -1.76 -5.50 -6.13
CA TYR A 168 -0.34 -5.83 -6.29
C TYR A 168 0.05 -6.08 -7.76
N TYR A 169 -0.89 -6.64 -8.55
CA TYR A 169 -0.70 -6.89 -10.00
C TYR A 169 -0.98 -5.65 -10.88
N GLY A 170 -1.36 -4.52 -10.27
CA GLY A 170 -1.59 -3.26 -10.96
C GLY A 170 -3.03 -2.98 -11.37
N VAL A 171 -4.01 -3.81 -10.97
CA VAL A 171 -5.42 -3.56 -11.33
C VAL A 171 -5.99 -2.41 -10.50
N CYS A 172 -6.51 -1.39 -11.17
CA CYS A 172 -7.12 -0.20 -10.57
C CYS A 172 -8.65 -0.29 -10.58
N SER A 173 -9.30 0.21 -9.51
CA SER A 173 -10.75 0.34 -9.40
C SER A 173 -11.20 1.78 -9.67
N ASP A 174 -12.44 1.95 -10.12
CA ASP A 174 -13.07 3.27 -10.26
C ASP A 174 -13.48 3.80 -8.87
N VAL A 175 -12.50 4.43 -8.21
CA VAL A 175 -12.65 4.94 -6.84
C VAL A 175 -13.72 6.04 -6.77
N LYS A 176 -13.82 6.89 -7.79
CA LYS A 176 -14.81 7.98 -7.83
C LYS A 176 -16.23 7.43 -7.80
N SER A 177 -16.56 6.52 -8.69
CA SER A 177 -17.90 5.89 -8.71
C SER A 177 -18.18 5.08 -7.45
N ILE A 178 -17.16 4.42 -6.88
CA ILE A 178 -17.31 3.69 -5.60
C ILE A 178 -17.58 4.67 -4.46
N SER A 179 -16.92 5.83 -4.42
CA SER A 179 -17.15 6.82 -3.37
C SER A 179 -18.57 7.41 -3.42
N GLU A 180 -19.08 7.68 -4.62
CA GLU A 180 -20.46 8.14 -4.82
C GLU A 180 -21.48 7.13 -4.26
N VAL A 181 -21.26 5.85 -4.52
CA VAL A 181 -22.06 4.76 -3.94
C VAL A 181 -21.94 4.74 -2.41
N CYS A 182 -20.74 4.76 -1.86
CA CYS A 182 -20.53 4.73 -0.41
C CYS A 182 -21.27 5.88 0.28
N HIS A 183 -21.14 7.10 -0.24
CA HIS A 183 -21.78 8.28 0.31
C HIS A 183 -23.31 8.24 0.20
N ALA A 184 -23.85 7.68 -0.89
CA ALA A 184 -25.29 7.48 -1.05
C ALA A 184 -25.89 6.57 0.04
N TYR A 185 -25.11 5.64 0.56
CA TYR A 185 -25.50 4.75 1.67
C TYR A 185 -25.01 5.23 3.05
N GLY A 186 -24.39 6.42 3.15
CA GLY A 186 -23.87 6.99 4.40
C GLY A 186 -22.63 6.28 4.96
N ALA A 187 -21.90 5.55 4.12
CA ALA A 187 -20.64 4.90 4.46
C ALA A 187 -19.45 5.75 3.99
N ARG A 188 -18.32 5.71 4.70
CA ARG A 188 -17.06 6.31 4.28
C ARG A 188 -16.27 5.36 3.38
N LEU A 189 -15.48 5.91 2.46
CA LEU A 189 -14.57 5.14 1.62
C LEU A 189 -13.13 5.31 2.08
N ILE A 190 -12.48 4.18 2.43
CA ILE A 190 -11.05 4.07 2.70
C ILE A 190 -10.40 3.38 1.51
N VAL A 191 -9.35 3.97 0.94
CA VAL A 191 -8.58 3.37 -0.14
C VAL A 191 -7.16 3.06 0.35
N ASP A 192 -6.83 1.78 0.41
CA ASP A 192 -5.45 1.32 0.49
C ASP A 192 -4.80 1.50 -0.89
N ALA A 193 -4.19 2.65 -1.08
CA ALA A 193 -3.46 3.04 -2.28
C ALA A 193 -1.94 2.92 -2.07
N ALA A 194 -1.49 1.98 -1.23
CA ALA A 194 -0.06 1.84 -0.90
C ALA A 194 0.81 1.67 -2.15
N HIS A 195 0.29 1.10 -3.23
CA HIS A 195 0.98 0.95 -4.52
C HIS A 195 0.62 2.04 -5.55
N GLY A 196 -0.11 3.09 -5.17
CA GLY A 196 -0.70 4.05 -6.10
C GLY A 196 -0.29 5.52 -5.90
N ALA A 197 0.81 5.80 -5.18
CA ALA A 197 1.24 7.18 -4.92
C ALA A 197 1.55 7.99 -6.20
N HIS A 198 1.89 7.33 -7.28
CA HIS A 198 2.21 7.94 -8.58
C HIS A 198 0.99 8.09 -9.49
N LEU A 199 -0.12 7.41 -9.24
CA LEU A 199 -1.25 7.38 -10.17
C LEU A 199 -1.81 8.78 -10.51
N PRO A 200 -1.93 9.74 -9.58
CA PRO A 200 -2.41 11.08 -9.93
C PRO A 200 -1.57 11.79 -11.00
N LEU A 201 -0.32 11.38 -11.22
CA LEU A 201 0.55 11.96 -12.26
C LEU A 201 0.10 11.60 -13.68
N PHE A 202 -0.71 10.54 -13.85
CA PHE A 202 -1.12 10.00 -15.14
C PHE A 202 -2.55 10.36 -15.55
N TYR A 203 -3.30 11.03 -14.67
CA TYR A 203 -4.71 11.36 -14.91
C TYR A 203 -4.96 12.87 -14.83
N ASN A 204 -5.89 13.36 -15.63
CA ASN A 204 -6.29 14.76 -15.57
C ASN A 204 -7.03 15.14 -14.28
N GLU A 205 -7.76 14.19 -13.71
CA GLU A 205 -8.39 14.28 -12.39
C GLU A 205 -7.74 13.25 -11.45
N ASN A 206 -7.64 13.58 -10.19
CA ASN A 206 -7.10 12.63 -9.21
C ASN A 206 -7.95 11.34 -9.20
N PRO A 207 -7.39 10.16 -9.50
CA PRO A 207 -8.13 8.89 -9.56
C PRO A 207 -8.72 8.46 -8.21
N TYR A 208 -8.33 9.12 -7.12
CA TYR A 208 -8.85 8.90 -5.77
C TYR A 208 -9.88 9.96 -5.33
N ALA A 209 -10.32 10.82 -6.24
CA ALA A 209 -11.29 11.87 -5.94
C ALA A 209 -12.56 11.29 -5.31
N GLY A 210 -13.04 11.95 -4.26
CA GLY A 210 -14.23 11.56 -3.52
C GLY A 210 -13.98 10.55 -2.37
N ALA A 211 -12.86 9.85 -2.31
CA ALA A 211 -12.55 9.00 -1.16
C ALA A 211 -12.37 9.83 0.12
N ASP A 212 -12.87 9.32 1.25
CA ASP A 212 -12.72 9.98 2.55
C ASP A 212 -11.29 9.85 3.08
N PHE A 213 -10.67 8.69 2.87
CA PHE A 213 -9.29 8.42 3.29
C PHE A 213 -8.54 7.68 2.19
N VAL A 214 -7.36 8.19 1.82
CA VAL A 214 -6.44 7.56 0.87
C VAL A 214 -5.08 7.43 1.51
N VAL A 215 -4.56 6.22 1.59
CA VAL A 215 -3.24 5.95 2.17
C VAL A 215 -2.29 5.47 1.08
N VAL A 216 -1.19 6.20 0.88
CA VAL A 216 -0.17 5.87 -0.11
C VAL A 216 1.18 5.61 0.55
N SER A 217 1.92 4.60 0.07
CA SER A 217 3.33 4.41 0.42
C SER A 217 4.20 5.10 -0.63
N THR A 218 4.75 6.26 -0.30
CA THR A 218 5.58 7.02 -1.24
C THR A 218 6.83 6.24 -1.66
N HIS A 219 7.42 5.49 -0.72
CA HIS A 219 8.62 4.71 -0.96
C HIS A 219 8.46 3.52 -1.93
N LYS A 220 7.23 3.11 -2.26
CA LYS A 220 7.00 1.99 -3.18
C LYS A 220 7.03 2.40 -4.66
N THR A 221 6.53 3.59 -4.95
CA THR A 221 6.30 4.02 -6.34
C THR A 221 6.79 5.43 -6.65
N LEU A 222 7.33 6.14 -5.66
CA LEU A 222 8.00 7.42 -5.80
C LEU A 222 9.40 7.36 -5.16
N PRO A 223 10.36 8.19 -5.58
CA PRO A 223 11.73 8.18 -5.05
C PRO A 223 11.81 8.77 -3.62
N ALA A 224 11.36 8.00 -2.65
CA ALA A 224 11.35 8.35 -1.24
C ALA A 224 12.00 7.25 -0.39
N PRO A 225 12.54 7.57 0.80
CA PRO A 225 13.10 6.59 1.72
C PRO A 225 12.09 5.53 2.13
N GLY A 226 12.55 4.30 2.33
CA GLY A 226 11.72 3.20 2.85
C GLY A 226 10.94 3.64 4.10
N GLN A 227 9.71 3.10 4.27
CA GLN A 227 8.78 3.40 5.37
C GLN A 227 7.99 4.71 5.23
N THR A 228 8.39 5.65 4.35
CA THR A 228 7.63 6.90 4.15
C THR A 228 6.27 6.64 3.50
N ALA A 229 5.25 7.31 3.99
CA ALA A 229 3.88 7.24 3.48
C ALA A 229 3.13 8.54 3.75
N LEU A 230 1.99 8.72 3.09
CA LEU A 230 1.08 9.84 3.28
C LEU A 230 -0.35 9.32 3.50
N LEU A 231 -1.08 10.00 4.39
CA LEU A 231 -2.52 9.83 4.53
C LEU A 231 -3.20 11.13 4.07
N PHE A 232 -4.02 11.02 3.05
CA PHE A 232 -4.89 12.10 2.58
C PHE A 232 -6.30 11.88 3.11
N ALA A 233 -6.95 12.94 3.55
CA ALA A 233 -8.29 12.87 4.13
C ALA A 233 -9.18 14.02 3.63
N ASN A 234 -10.46 13.69 3.42
CA ASN A 234 -11.53 14.62 3.11
C ASN A 234 -12.66 14.48 4.15
N GLY A 235 -13.37 15.57 4.45
CA GLY A 235 -14.42 15.56 5.45
C GLY A 235 -13.93 15.27 6.87
N CYS A 236 -12.65 15.56 7.17
CA CYS A 236 -12.02 15.29 8.45
C CYS A 236 -11.19 16.50 8.90
N VAL A 237 -11.26 16.85 10.18
CA VAL A 237 -10.45 17.94 10.74
C VAL A 237 -9.01 17.43 10.97
N ALA A 238 -8.01 18.24 10.60
CA ALA A 238 -6.60 17.87 10.73
C ALA A 238 -6.21 17.45 12.16
N ASP A 239 -6.76 18.09 13.18
CA ASP A 239 -6.49 17.74 14.59
C ASP A 239 -7.03 16.34 14.97
N ASP A 240 -8.18 15.94 14.42
CA ASP A 240 -8.72 14.60 14.65
C ASP A 240 -7.84 13.55 13.95
N LEU A 241 -7.32 13.89 12.76
CA LEU A 241 -6.41 13.05 12.00
C LEU A 241 -5.10 12.81 12.78
N ARG A 242 -4.46 13.88 13.29
CA ARG A 242 -3.23 13.80 14.09
C ARG A 242 -3.45 13.01 15.38
N ARG A 243 -4.51 13.34 16.12
CA ARG A 243 -4.87 12.68 17.38
C ARG A 243 -5.14 11.18 17.20
N SER A 244 -5.83 10.81 16.13
CA SER A 244 -6.05 9.40 15.78
C SER A 244 -4.76 8.70 15.40
N SER A 245 -3.91 9.36 14.60
CA SER A 245 -2.64 8.80 14.14
C SER A 245 -1.66 8.51 15.27
N LEU A 246 -1.66 9.33 16.33
CA LEU A 246 -0.84 9.11 17.53
C LEU A 246 -1.05 7.76 18.21
N LEU A 247 -2.24 7.16 18.08
CA LEU A 247 -2.54 5.84 18.64
C LEU A 247 -1.73 4.71 17.99
N PHE A 248 -1.23 4.94 16.78
CA PHE A 248 -0.55 3.93 15.94
C PHE A 248 0.86 4.33 15.55
N ALA A 249 1.33 5.48 16.04
CA ALA A 249 2.57 6.10 15.64
C ALA A 249 3.65 6.00 16.72
N THR A 250 4.89 6.28 16.32
CA THR A 250 5.98 6.56 17.25
C THR A 250 5.85 7.98 17.78
N SER A 251 6.20 8.18 19.05
CA SER A 251 6.33 9.54 19.65
C SER A 251 7.63 10.24 19.24
N SER A 252 8.50 9.59 18.45
CA SER A 252 9.78 10.13 17.98
C SER A 252 9.86 9.99 16.46
N PRO A 253 9.09 10.80 15.69
CA PRO A 253 9.07 10.71 14.24
C PRO A 253 10.44 11.11 13.65
N SER A 254 10.82 10.44 12.56
CA SER A 254 12.07 10.72 11.86
C SER A 254 11.97 12.01 11.05
N TYR A 255 12.71 13.03 11.46
CA TYR A 255 12.79 14.33 10.77
C TYR A 255 13.36 14.21 9.35
N PRO A 256 14.42 13.42 9.08
CA PRO A 256 14.90 13.20 7.73
C PRO A 256 13.86 12.56 6.81
N MET A 257 13.02 11.65 7.32
CA MET A 257 11.93 11.05 6.52
C MET A 257 10.86 12.09 6.17
N MET A 258 10.48 12.94 7.13
CA MET A 258 9.52 14.02 6.88
C MET A 258 10.10 15.07 5.91
N ALA A 259 11.37 15.42 6.05
CA ALA A 259 12.07 16.32 5.12
C ALA A 259 12.14 15.73 3.71
N ALA A 260 12.34 14.41 3.58
CA ALA A 260 12.34 13.75 2.30
C ALA A 260 10.93 13.78 1.64
N LEU A 261 9.86 13.61 2.42
CA LEU A 261 8.48 13.77 1.94
C LEU A 261 8.21 15.21 1.47
N ASP A 262 8.63 16.20 2.23
CA ASP A 262 8.48 17.61 1.86
C ASP A 262 9.25 17.93 0.56
N ARG A 263 10.50 17.47 0.44
CA ARG A 263 11.32 17.65 -0.76
C ARG A 263 10.81 16.86 -1.97
N LEU A 264 10.23 15.68 -1.77
CA LEU A 264 9.66 14.86 -2.83
C LEU A 264 8.61 15.61 -3.64
N ARG A 265 7.71 16.36 -2.99
CA ARG A 265 6.69 17.15 -3.67
C ARG A 265 7.31 18.19 -4.63
N THR A 266 8.34 18.88 -4.17
CA THR A 266 9.03 19.86 -5.03
C THR A 266 9.79 19.18 -6.17
N TRP A 267 10.35 17.98 -5.94
CA TRP A 267 10.99 17.20 -6.99
C TRP A 267 9.98 16.80 -8.07
N LEU A 268 8.78 16.36 -7.68
CA LEU A 268 7.70 16.06 -8.63
C LEU A 268 7.41 17.29 -9.49
N ALA A 269 7.14 18.44 -8.87
CA ALA A 269 6.83 19.68 -9.57
C ALA A 269 7.98 20.22 -10.44
N CYS A 270 9.24 19.84 -10.17
CA CYS A 270 10.44 20.28 -10.90
C CYS A 270 10.91 19.27 -11.98
N GLY A 271 10.02 18.46 -12.53
CA GLY A 271 10.33 17.54 -13.64
C GLY A 271 10.15 16.05 -13.27
N GLY A 272 9.87 15.71 -11.99
CA GLY A 272 9.58 14.36 -11.57
C GLY A 272 8.30 13.79 -12.21
N GLU A 273 7.28 14.65 -12.40
CA GLU A 273 6.05 14.29 -13.14
C GLU A 273 6.37 13.90 -14.57
N GLU A 274 7.13 14.74 -15.31
CA GLU A 274 7.52 14.48 -16.69
C GLU A 274 8.32 13.16 -16.81
N ARG A 275 9.28 12.95 -15.92
CA ARG A 275 10.05 11.69 -15.89
C ARG A 275 9.15 10.48 -15.66
N SER A 276 8.22 10.56 -14.71
CA SER A 276 7.27 9.48 -14.44
C SER A 276 6.42 9.20 -15.67
N PHE A 277 5.96 10.23 -16.36
CA PHE A 277 5.17 10.09 -17.58
C PHE A 277 5.95 9.42 -18.71
N LEU A 278 7.22 9.78 -18.90
CA LEU A 278 8.11 9.14 -19.90
C LEU A 278 8.31 7.65 -19.60
N VAL A 279 8.56 7.29 -18.34
CA VAL A 279 8.68 5.88 -17.92
C VAL A 279 7.38 5.12 -18.14
N GLY A 280 6.23 5.70 -17.80
CA GLY A 280 4.91 5.08 -18.07
C GLY A 280 4.69 4.80 -19.55
N GLY A 281 5.12 5.71 -20.43
CA GLY A 281 5.10 5.51 -21.90
C GLY A 281 5.98 4.32 -22.33
N ALA A 282 7.16 4.17 -21.74
CA ALA A 282 8.02 3.01 -21.99
C ALA A 282 7.42 1.70 -21.48
N VAL A 283 6.77 1.72 -20.31
CA VAL A 283 6.06 0.53 -19.77
C VAL A 283 4.94 0.07 -20.71
N LEU A 284 4.21 1.00 -21.33
CA LEU A 284 3.20 0.64 -22.34
C LEU A 284 3.82 -0.10 -23.53
N GLN A 285 4.96 0.37 -24.03
CA GLN A 285 5.68 -0.30 -25.12
C GLN A 285 6.19 -1.71 -24.69
N LEU A 286 6.68 -1.84 -23.47
CA LEU A 286 7.09 -3.16 -22.94
C LEU A 286 5.88 -4.11 -22.81
N ARG A 287 4.70 -3.63 -22.41
CA ARG A 287 3.47 -4.45 -22.37
C ARG A 287 3.03 -4.95 -23.74
N GLU A 288 3.26 -4.19 -24.78
CA GLU A 288 2.97 -4.63 -26.17
C GLU A 288 3.95 -5.69 -26.65
N LYS A 289 5.21 -5.59 -26.21
CA LYS A 289 6.30 -6.47 -26.66
C LYS A 289 6.38 -7.79 -25.90
N TYR A 290 5.99 -7.80 -24.61
CA TYR A 290 6.16 -8.95 -23.72
C TYR A 290 4.83 -9.55 -23.26
N PRO A 291 4.80 -10.83 -22.79
CA PRO A 291 3.58 -11.51 -22.35
C PRO A 291 3.10 -10.95 -21.00
N CYS A 292 2.42 -9.83 -21.03
CA CYS A 292 1.98 -9.09 -19.86
C CYS A 292 0.47 -9.12 -19.66
N LEU A 293 0.07 -8.84 -18.42
CA LEU A 293 -1.31 -8.49 -18.10
C LEU A 293 -1.71 -7.26 -18.93
N ARG A 294 -2.86 -7.34 -19.61
CA ARG A 294 -3.37 -6.32 -20.54
C ARG A 294 -4.68 -5.70 -20.03
N GLU A 295 -4.95 -4.47 -20.46
CA GLU A 295 -6.21 -3.77 -20.17
C GLU A 295 -7.36 -4.32 -21.03
N THR A 296 -7.96 -5.41 -20.61
CA THR A 296 -9.13 -5.99 -21.32
C THR A 296 -10.46 -5.51 -20.75
N ASN A 297 -10.57 -5.44 -19.41
CA ASN A 297 -11.79 -5.04 -18.71
C ASN A 297 -11.54 -4.22 -17.43
N CYS A 298 -10.32 -3.68 -17.27
CA CYS A 298 -9.93 -2.89 -16.10
C CYS A 298 -8.81 -1.91 -16.46
N PHE A 299 -8.69 -0.84 -15.71
CA PHE A 299 -7.53 0.04 -15.79
C PHE A 299 -6.34 -0.60 -15.09
N LEU A 300 -5.17 -0.51 -15.70
CA LEU A 300 -3.92 -0.96 -15.11
C LEU A 300 -3.03 0.23 -14.71
N ASP A 301 -2.31 0.04 -13.63
CA ASP A 301 -1.25 0.94 -13.18
C ASP A 301 -0.21 1.14 -14.31
N PRO A 302 -0.01 2.36 -14.81
CA PRO A 302 0.89 2.63 -15.94
C PRO A 302 2.36 2.32 -15.68
N MET A 303 2.76 2.18 -14.40
CA MET A 303 4.13 1.90 -13.98
C MET A 303 4.35 0.43 -13.57
N ARG A 304 3.35 -0.44 -13.73
CA ARG A 304 3.39 -1.84 -13.35
C ARG A 304 3.58 -2.73 -14.58
N LEU A 305 4.57 -3.58 -14.56
CA LEU A 305 4.76 -4.62 -15.59
C LEU A 305 4.56 -6.00 -14.93
N THR A 306 3.43 -6.64 -15.22
CA THR A 306 3.08 -7.97 -14.70
C THR A 306 3.18 -8.96 -15.84
N LEU A 307 4.28 -9.73 -15.87
CA LEU A 307 4.51 -10.80 -16.85
C LEU A 307 3.65 -12.02 -16.51
N LEU A 308 3.06 -12.65 -17.52
CA LEU A 308 2.29 -13.88 -17.41
C LEU A 308 3.01 -15.02 -18.12
N VAL A 309 3.48 -16.00 -17.34
CA VAL A 309 4.32 -17.11 -17.81
C VAL A 309 3.85 -18.44 -17.22
N GLU A 310 4.28 -19.55 -17.78
CA GLU A 310 3.94 -20.87 -17.27
C GLU A 310 4.57 -21.14 -15.89
N ASP A 311 5.80 -20.69 -15.67
CA ASP A 311 6.57 -20.84 -14.42
C ASP A 311 7.18 -19.50 -14.01
N GLY A 312 6.50 -18.78 -13.13
CA GLY A 312 6.94 -17.48 -12.63
C GLY A 312 8.14 -17.58 -11.69
N GLU A 313 8.28 -18.69 -10.95
CA GLU A 313 9.44 -18.89 -10.07
C GLU A 313 10.71 -19.11 -10.88
N ALA A 314 10.66 -19.95 -11.93
CA ALA A 314 11.78 -20.18 -12.82
C ALA A 314 12.22 -18.87 -13.50
N LEU A 315 11.26 -18.09 -14.05
CA LEU A 315 11.57 -16.82 -14.67
C LEU A 315 12.19 -15.82 -13.67
N ALA A 316 11.68 -15.75 -12.44
CA ALA A 316 12.25 -14.86 -11.43
C ALA A 316 13.72 -15.21 -11.12
N GLN A 317 14.05 -16.50 -11.00
CA GLN A 317 15.43 -16.98 -10.79
C GLN A 317 16.34 -16.64 -11.99
N GLU A 318 15.85 -16.78 -13.23
CA GLU A 318 16.60 -16.38 -14.44
C GLU A 318 16.84 -14.87 -14.49
N LEU A 319 15.85 -14.05 -14.14
CA LEU A 319 15.99 -12.60 -14.03
C LEU A 319 17.03 -12.21 -12.98
N GLU A 320 16.96 -12.80 -11.79
CA GLU A 320 17.93 -12.57 -10.71
C GLU A 320 19.35 -12.94 -11.13
N ALA A 321 19.54 -14.06 -11.85
CA ALA A 321 20.84 -14.46 -12.37
C ALA A 321 21.42 -13.45 -13.38
N LEU A 322 20.57 -12.67 -14.05
CA LEU A 322 20.93 -11.58 -14.95
C LEU A 322 20.94 -10.20 -14.27
N GLY A 323 20.79 -10.17 -12.93
CA GLY A 323 20.83 -8.96 -12.11
C GLY A 323 19.58 -8.09 -12.22
N VAL A 324 18.44 -8.67 -12.55
CA VAL A 324 17.10 -8.03 -12.49
C VAL A 324 16.31 -8.68 -11.36
N TYR A 325 15.99 -7.92 -10.33
CA TYR A 325 15.29 -8.39 -9.14
C TYR A 325 13.83 -7.96 -9.19
N PRO A 326 12.87 -8.88 -9.41
CA PRO A 326 11.44 -8.55 -9.44
C PRO A 326 10.93 -8.15 -8.05
N GLU A 327 9.85 -7.35 -8.00
CA GLU A 327 9.15 -7.02 -6.76
C GLU A 327 8.55 -8.27 -6.11
N MET A 328 7.90 -9.09 -6.91
CA MET A 328 7.37 -10.38 -6.48
C MET A 328 7.19 -11.34 -7.66
N TYR A 329 7.03 -12.59 -7.34
CA TYR A 329 6.54 -13.61 -8.27
C TYR A 329 5.59 -14.58 -7.56
N ASP A 330 4.72 -15.20 -8.32
CA ASP A 330 3.97 -16.37 -7.94
C ASP A 330 4.11 -17.44 -9.04
N ARG A 331 3.28 -18.46 -9.01
CA ARG A 331 3.38 -19.58 -9.96
C ARG A 331 3.35 -19.14 -11.43
N HIS A 332 2.58 -18.10 -11.76
CA HIS A 332 2.32 -17.71 -13.16
C HIS A 332 2.61 -16.24 -13.46
N HIS A 333 2.99 -15.46 -12.44
CA HIS A 333 3.22 -14.03 -12.57
C HIS A 333 4.61 -13.65 -12.07
N VAL A 334 5.24 -12.69 -12.78
CA VAL A 334 6.40 -11.94 -12.27
C VAL A 334 6.06 -10.46 -12.36
N VAL A 335 6.11 -9.77 -11.24
CA VAL A 335 5.73 -8.35 -11.13
C VAL A 335 6.97 -7.49 -11.01
N LEU A 336 7.08 -6.52 -11.91
CA LEU A 336 8.12 -5.49 -11.91
C LEU A 336 7.46 -4.14 -11.64
N ILE A 337 8.08 -3.34 -10.77
CA ILE A 337 7.68 -1.97 -10.48
C ILE A 337 8.69 -1.04 -11.11
N LEU A 338 8.22 -0.14 -11.97
CA LEU A 338 9.02 0.94 -12.52
C LEU A 338 8.56 2.26 -11.88
N THR A 339 9.46 3.24 -11.83
CA THR A 339 9.20 4.53 -11.19
C THR A 339 9.86 5.66 -11.98
N GLY A 340 9.53 6.91 -11.68
CA GLY A 340 10.20 8.08 -12.26
C GLY A 340 11.69 8.19 -11.91
N ALA A 341 12.23 7.30 -11.06
CA ALA A 341 13.66 7.20 -10.80
C ALA A 341 14.40 6.35 -11.85
N ASP A 342 13.68 5.47 -12.56
CA ASP A 342 14.25 4.69 -13.64
C ASP A 342 14.55 5.59 -14.85
N GLY A 343 15.71 5.39 -15.47
CA GLY A 343 16.13 6.11 -16.64
C GLY A 343 16.15 5.21 -17.88
N GLU A 344 16.53 5.78 -19.02
CA GLU A 344 16.66 5.07 -20.30
C GLU A 344 17.58 3.84 -20.17
N GLU A 345 18.71 3.96 -19.47
CA GLU A 345 19.66 2.86 -19.25
C GLU A 345 19.00 1.66 -18.55
N GLN A 346 18.19 1.88 -17.51
CA GLN A 346 17.50 0.83 -16.78
C GLN A 346 16.43 0.16 -17.66
N LEU A 347 15.70 0.95 -18.44
CA LEU A 347 14.66 0.47 -19.35
C LEU A 347 15.26 -0.36 -20.49
N ASP A 348 16.35 0.11 -21.13
CA ASP A 348 17.06 -0.60 -22.19
C ASP A 348 17.67 -1.91 -21.69
N ARG A 349 18.22 -1.89 -20.47
CA ARG A 349 18.75 -3.09 -19.83
C ARG A 349 17.63 -4.10 -19.59
N LEU A 350 16.48 -3.68 -19.05
CA LEU A 350 15.33 -4.56 -18.85
C LEU A 350 14.86 -5.16 -20.18
N ASP A 351 14.69 -4.34 -21.21
CA ASP A 351 14.29 -4.80 -22.55
C ASP A 351 15.28 -5.82 -23.13
N THR A 352 16.57 -5.58 -22.96
CA THR A 352 17.65 -6.50 -23.41
C THR A 352 17.55 -7.85 -22.70
N VAL A 353 17.38 -7.85 -21.36
CA VAL A 353 17.27 -9.07 -20.55
C VAL A 353 16.02 -9.87 -20.93
N LEU A 354 14.85 -9.23 -21.00
CA LEU A 354 13.60 -9.91 -21.38
C LEU A 354 13.66 -10.48 -22.79
N THR A 355 14.33 -9.78 -23.72
CA THR A 355 14.56 -10.28 -25.09
C THR A 355 15.50 -11.50 -25.09
N ALA A 356 16.59 -11.46 -24.32
CA ALA A 356 17.54 -12.56 -24.21
C ALA A 356 16.94 -13.83 -23.61
N LEU A 357 15.95 -13.69 -22.72
CA LEU A 357 15.15 -14.79 -22.18
C LEU A 357 14.08 -15.30 -23.15
N GLY A 358 14.02 -14.76 -24.36
CA GLY A 358 13.11 -15.22 -25.41
C GLY A 358 11.66 -14.83 -25.21
N LEU A 359 11.35 -13.86 -24.33
CA LEU A 359 9.98 -13.47 -24.02
C LEU A 359 9.34 -12.55 -25.08
N GLY A 360 10.16 -12.00 -26.03
CA GLY A 360 9.66 -11.03 -27.00
C GLY A 360 8.55 -11.60 -27.90
N TYR A 361 7.44 -10.86 -28.01
CA TYR A 361 6.29 -11.15 -28.85
C TYR A 361 5.62 -12.53 -28.60
N GLN A 362 5.78 -13.06 -27.38
CA GLN A 362 5.01 -14.21 -26.94
C GLN A 362 3.61 -13.79 -26.50
N GLU A 363 2.62 -14.67 -26.69
CA GLU A 363 1.31 -14.46 -26.08
C GLU A 363 1.37 -14.69 -24.57
N PRO A 364 0.62 -13.93 -23.78
CA PRO A 364 0.52 -14.13 -22.33
C PRO A 364 0.03 -15.54 -22.01
N TYR A 365 0.68 -16.19 -21.05
CA TYR A 365 0.18 -17.45 -20.51
C TYR A 365 -1.21 -17.23 -19.89
N GLN A 366 -2.10 -18.17 -20.04
CA GLN A 366 -3.43 -18.12 -19.42
C GLN A 366 -3.46 -19.01 -18.18
N PRO A 367 -3.31 -18.42 -16.97
CA PRO A 367 -3.33 -19.20 -15.75
C PRO A 367 -4.65 -19.91 -15.53
N PRO A 368 -4.65 -21.15 -15.00
CA PRO A 368 -5.88 -21.83 -14.66
C PRO A 368 -6.63 -21.06 -13.56
N ARG A 369 -7.97 -21.12 -13.62
CA ARG A 369 -8.80 -20.52 -12.58
C ARG A 369 -8.62 -21.28 -11.28
N LEU A 370 -7.95 -20.63 -10.31
CA LEU A 370 -7.70 -21.21 -9.00
C LEU A 370 -8.06 -20.18 -7.92
N LEU A 371 -9.26 -20.33 -7.35
CA LEU A 371 -9.77 -19.43 -6.32
C LEU A 371 -9.67 -20.07 -4.92
N PRO A 372 -9.35 -19.28 -3.88
CA PRO A 372 -9.46 -19.79 -2.53
C PRO A 372 -10.90 -20.16 -2.19
N PRO A 373 -11.12 -21.16 -1.33
CA PRO A 373 -12.46 -21.50 -0.86
C PRO A 373 -13.09 -20.30 -0.14
N PRO A 374 -14.44 -20.18 -0.17
CA PRO A 374 -15.12 -19.11 0.55
C PRO A 374 -14.84 -19.20 2.06
N PRO A 375 -14.69 -18.07 2.75
CA PRO A 375 -14.45 -18.05 4.19
C PRO A 375 -15.69 -18.46 4.99
N GLU A 376 -15.45 -19.08 6.16
CA GLU A 376 -16.46 -19.33 7.18
C GLU A 376 -16.08 -18.55 8.44
N THR A 377 -16.64 -17.36 8.62
CA THR A 377 -16.39 -16.54 9.81
C THR A 377 -17.15 -17.13 11.01
N VAL A 378 -16.43 -17.43 12.09
CA VAL A 378 -16.94 -18.06 13.33
C VAL A 378 -16.97 -17.06 14.48
N CYS A 379 -15.96 -16.21 14.58
CA CYS A 379 -15.90 -15.17 15.62
C CYS A 379 -15.23 -13.91 15.07
N SER A 380 -15.27 -12.81 15.83
CA SER A 380 -14.63 -11.56 15.42
C SER A 380 -13.10 -11.71 15.34
N PRO A 381 -12.43 -10.92 14.48
CA PRO A 381 -10.97 -10.89 14.42
C PRO A 381 -10.33 -10.62 15.79
N ARG A 382 -10.92 -9.72 16.60
CA ARG A 382 -10.46 -9.42 17.95
C ARG A 382 -10.54 -10.63 18.87
N ALA A 383 -11.69 -11.32 18.90
CA ALA A 383 -11.87 -12.51 19.73
C ALA A 383 -10.86 -13.62 19.37
N ALA A 384 -10.58 -13.77 18.08
CA ALA A 384 -9.61 -14.76 17.62
C ALA A 384 -8.16 -14.40 18.01
N VAL A 385 -7.75 -13.15 17.74
CA VAL A 385 -6.34 -12.72 17.93
C VAL A 385 -5.97 -12.57 19.40
N PHE A 386 -6.90 -12.05 20.24
CA PHE A 386 -6.64 -11.73 21.65
C PHE A 386 -7.22 -12.78 22.63
N GLY A 387 -7.89 -13.83 22.11
CA GLY A 387 -8.37 -14.95 22.89
C GLY A 387 -7.25 -15.91 23.32
N ARG A 388 -7.64 -17.02 23.95
CA ARG A 388 -6.69 -18.11 24.23
C ARG A 388 -6.37 -18.85 22.94
N VAL A 389 -5.10 -19.17 22.74
CA VAL A 389 -4.61 -19.81 21.52
C VAL A 389 -3.83 -21.07 21.81
N ALA A 390 -3.99 -22.06 20.93
CA ALA A 390 -3.13 -23.23 20.83
C ALA A 390 -2.26 -23.12 19.58
N HIS A 391 -1.10 -23.77 19.60
CA HIS A 391 -0.17 -23.82 18.48
C HIS A 391 -0.23 -25.22 17.85
N LEU A 392 -0.57 -25.28 16.57
CA LEU A 392 -0.66 -26.51 15.79
C LEU A 392 0.08 -26.34 14.46
N SER A 393 0.57 -27.44 13.88
CA SER A 393 0.99 -27.36 12.48
C SER A 393 -0.24 -27.08 11.60
N LEU A 394 -0.07 -26.30 10.55
CA LEU A 394 -1.18 -25.94 9.66
C LEU A 394 -1.88 -27.20 9.11
N SER A 395 -1.12 -28.24 8.75
CA SER A 395 -1.66 -29.53 8.30
C SER A 395 -2.56 -30.24 9.33
N GLN A 396 -2.42 -29.93 10.62
CA GLN A 396 -3.22 -30.51 11.71
C GLN A 396 -4.35 -29.58 12.18
N ALA A 397 -4.49 -28.41 11.57
CA ALA A 397 -5.43 -27.37 12.00
C ALA A 397 -6.81 -27.47 11.33
N GLU A 398 -7.12 -28.56 10.59
CA GLU A 398 -8.44 -28.76 10.00
C GLU A 398 -9.56 -28.64 11.05
N GLY A 399 -10.60 -27.87 10.74
CA GLY A 399 -11.75 -27.62 11.62
C GLY A 399 -11.51 -26.58 12.71
N ARG A 400 -10.26 -26.15 12.95
CA ARG A 400 -9.93 -25.13 13.95
C ARG A 400 -10.20 -23.71 13.41
N ILE A 401 -10.33 -22.76 14.33
CA ILE A 401 -10.52 -21.36 14.01
C ILE A 401 -9.14 -20.68 14.01
N ALA A 402 -8.79 -19.99 12.94
CA ALA A 402 -7.52 -19.28 12.84
C ALA A 402 -7.47 -18.11 13.84
N ALA A 403 -6.41 -18.01 14.64
CA ALA A 403 -6.10 -16.86 15.49
C ALA A 403 -5.07 -15.92 14.83
N GLN A 404 -4.52 -16.32 13.73
CA GLN A 404 -3.65 -15.51 12.86
C GLN A 404 -4.09 -15.68 11.41
N GLN A 405 -3.67 -14.77 10.55
CA GLN A 405 -3.92 -14.95 9.12
C GLN A 405 -3.00 -16.02 8.53
N ILE A 406 -3.54 -16.76 7.56
CA ILE A 406 -2.82 -17.71 6.72
C ILE A 406 -2.82 -17.11 5.31
N ALA A 407 -1.68 -16.55 4.92
CA ALA A 407 -1.51 -15.83 3.67
C ALA A 407 -0.21 -16.25 2.98
N PRO A 408 -0.26 -16.66 1.71
CA PRO A 408 0.93 -16.75 0.89
C PRO A 408 1.60 -15.37 0.81
N TYR A 409 2.91 -15.31 0.85
CA TYR A 409 3.64 -14.07 0.73
C TYR A 409 4.80 -14.25 -0.26
N PRO A 410 4.90 -13.41 -1.27
CA PRO A 410 3.95 -12.39 -1.73
C PRO A 410 2.63 -12.98 -2.28
N PRO A 411 1.53 -12.22 -2.43
CA PRO A 411 1.32 -10.81 -2.09
C PRO A 411 0.83 -10.56 -0.65
N GLY A 412 0.64 -11.59 0.18
CA GLY A 412 0.16 -11.43 1.55
C GLY A 412 -1.36 -11.28 1.68
N VAL A 413 -2.11 -11.73 0.69
CA VAL A 413 -3.58 -11.80 0.71
C VAL A 413 -4.01 -13.02 1.51
N PRO A 414 -4.85 -12.88 2.54
CA PRO A 414 -5.25 -14.01 3.37
C PRO A 414 -6.16 -15.01 2.64
N VAL A 415 -5.76 -16.27 2.64
CA VAL A 415 -6.62 -17.41 2.31
C VAL A 415 -7.57 -17.67 3.47
N VAL A 416 -7.05 -17.59 4.71
CA VAL A 416 -7.84 -17.67 5.94
C VAL A 416 -7.48 -16.48 6.82
N ALA A 417 -8.47 -15.71 7.24
CA ALA A 417 -8.33 -14.57 8.15
C ALA A 417 -8.55 -14.99 9.62
N PRO A 418 -8.09 -14.18 10.59
CA PRO A 418 -8.40 -14.43 12.00
C PRO A 418 -9.91 -14.46 12.24
N GLY A 419 -10.37 -15.48 12.98
CA GLY A 419 -11.80 -15.72 13.26
C GLY A 419 -12.49 -16.65 12.26
N GLU A 420 -11.82 -17.06 11.19
CA GLU A 420 -12.34 -17.98 10.21
C GLU A 420 -11.93 -19.42 10.46
N ARG A 421 -12.79 -20.36 10.02
CA ARG A 421 -12.52 -21.79 10.13
C ARG A 421 -11.56 -22.28 9.05
N ILE A 422 -10.54 -23.00 9.44
CA ILE A 422 -9.60 -23.69 8.55
C ILE A 422 -10.29 -24.98 8.07
N THR A 423 -10.63 -25.07 6.78
CA THR A 423 -11.29 -26.22 6.21
C THR A 423 -10.32 -27.12 5.43
N LYS A 424 -10.69 -28.36 5.19
CA LYS A 424 -9.94 -29.25 4.29
C LYS A 424 -9.71 -28.65 2.91
N LYS A 425 -10.69 -27.87 2.39
CA LYS A 425 -10.57 -27.18 1.11
C LYS A 425 -9.48 -26.10 1.13
N HIS A 426 -9.37 -25.35 2.25
CA HIS A 426 -8.29 -24.37 2.41
C HIS A 426 -6.91 -25.05 2.40
N LEU A 427 -6.76 -26.19 3.10
CA LEU A 427 -5.49 -26.93 3.11
C LEU A 427 -5.15 -27.49 1.73
N ALA A 428 -6.13 -28.00 0.99
CA ALA A 428 -5.94 -28.47 -0.38
C ALA A 428 -5.52 -27.32 -1.33
N TYR A 429 -6.20 -26.19 -1.24
CA TYR A 429 -5.87 -24.99 -2.02
C TYR A 429 -4.44 -24.50 -1.72
N LEU A 430 -4.06 -24.39 -0.44
CA LEU A 430 -2.71 -23.98 -0.04
C LEU A 430 -1.64 -24.93 -0.57
N THR A 431 -1.95 -26.25 -0.61
CA THR A 431 -1.04 -27.23 -1.21
C THR A 431 -0.90 -27.04 -2.71
N GLU A 432 -2.03 -26.80 -3.41
CA GLU A 432 -2.09 -26.63 -4.86
C GLU A 432 -1.34 -25.38 -5.34
N ILE A 433 -1.41 -24.28 -4.59
CA ILE A 433 -0.64 -23.06 -4.90
C ILE A 433 0.84 -23.13 -4.47
N GLY A 434 1.29 -24.28 -3.98
CA GLY A 434 2.69 -24.44 -3.56
C GLY A 434 3.05 -23.75 -2.23
N TYR A 435 2.06 -23.52 -1.32
CA TYR A 435 2.35 -22.88 -0.04
C TYR A 435 3.31 -23.75 0.80
N ASN A 436 4.55 -23.28 0.98
CA ASN A 436 5.64 -24.06 1.57
C ASN A 436 5.63 -24.14 3.11
N ARG A 437 4.68 -23.48 3.78
CA ARG A 437 4.60 -23.38 5.24
C ARG A 437 3.54 -24.27 5.89
N LEU A 438 3.10 -25.34 5.21
CA LEU A 438 2.06 -26.24 5.73
C LEU A 438 2.45 -26.94 7.03
N ASN A 439 3.76 -27.13 7.28
CA ASN A 439 4.29 -27.74 8.50
C ASN A 439 4.66 -26.73 9.59
N GLU A 440 4.57 -25.42 9.31
CA GLU A 440 4.80 -24.40 10.32
C GLU A 440 3.67 -24.36 11.34
N HIS A 441 4.03 -24.01 12.57
CA HIS A 441 3.04 -23.82 13.64
C HIS A 441 2.29 -22.52 13.43
N ILE A 442 0.98 -22.61 13.51
CA ILE A 442 0.07 -21.47 13.47
C ILE A 442 -0.70 -21.36 14.79
N CYS A 443 -1.16 -20.14 15.09
CA CYS A 443 -2.05 -19.91 16.22
C CYS A 443 -3.50 -20.20 15.79
N VAL A 444 -4.17 -21.05 16.57
CA VAL A 444 -5.61 -21.33 16.45
C VAL A 444 -6.30 -21.04 17.78
N VAL A 445 -7.57 -20.66 17.72
CA VAL A 445 -8.39 -20.45 18.93
C VAL A 445 -8.54 -21.79 19.68
N GLU A 446 -8.38 -21.74 21.05
CA GLU A 446 -8.57 -22.92 21.91
C GLU A 446 -10.00 -23.47 21.89
#